data_def23ec1bb5928a22707b215cc1baf57
#
_entry.id   def23ec1bb5928a22707b215cc1baf57
#
_cell.length_a   1.000
_cell.length_b   1.000
_cell.length_c   1.000
_cell.angle_alpha   90.00
_cell.angle_beta   90.00
_cell.angle_gamma   90.00
#
_symmetry.space_group_name_H-M   'P 1'
#
loop_
_entity.id
_entity.type
_entity.pdbx_description
1 polymer ?
#
loop_
_entity_poly.entity_id
_entity_poly.type
_entity_poly.pdbx_seq_one_letter_code
_entity_poly.pdbx_strand_id
1 'polypeptide(L)'
;MYSFSSKIKLTALISMIVGLVAVIYSFIATPSSVADLHHGGEAAHDPAHLEHVLHFLQNKPWAALYVAALFFLLISLGVLAFYAINRAAQAGWAPILFRVMEGITGYLPVGALIFFILLVCSGLHLNHLFIWMDPQVVAHDTIIQGKTGYLNVPMFLVRAAVYLLGWIAYRQITRKLSLQQDVATDNRPFIKAFKWSAGFLVFFLVSESM
;
A
#
# COMPACT_ATOMS: atom_id res chain seq x y z
N MET A 1 14.06 27.91 2.57
CA MET A 1 13.71 26.48 2.75
C MET A 1 12.98 26.35 4.08
N TYR A 2 11.73 25.87 4.09
CA TYR A 2 10.98 25.67 5.34
C TYR A 2 11.59 24.49 6.11
N SER A 3 12.01 24.69 7.35
CA SER A 3 12.50 23.63 8.24
C SER A 3 11.45 23.35 9.30
N PHE A 4 11.06 22.09 9.45
CA PHE A 4 10.15 21.67 10.53
C PHE A 4 10.77 21.99 11.90
N SER A 5 9.92 22.48 12.81
CA SER A 5 10.29 22.71 14.20
C SER A 5 10.83 21.42 14.84
N SER A 6 11.85 21.55 15.71
CA SER A 6 12.43 20.40 16.44
C SER A 6 11.37 19.64 17.24
N LYS A 7 10.34 20.32 17.75
CA LYS A 7 9.22 19.70 18.48
C LYS A 7 8.43 18.74 17.58
N ILE A 8 8.09 19.16 16.34
CA ILE A 8 7.34 18.32 15.38
C ILE A 8 8.16 17.09 14.99
N LYS A 9 9.48 17.26 14.75
CA LYS A 9 10.38 16.14 14.45
C LYS A 9 10.45 15.14 15.60
N LEU A 10 10.55 15.63 16.82
CA LEU A 10 10.60 14.80 18.04
C LEU A 10 9.28 14.04 18.23
N THR A 11 8.14 14.72 18.10
CA THR A 11 6.82 14.09 18.22
C THR A 11 6.65 12.98 17.17
N ALA A 12 7.02 13.24 15.92
CA ALA A 12 6.98 12.24 14.84
C ALA A 12 7.88 11.04 15.15
N LEU A 13 9.10 11.26 15.65
CA LEU A 13 10.02 10.20 16.03
C LEU A 13 9.46 9.34 17.18
N ILE A 14 8.94 9.98 18.23
CA ILE A 14 8.32 9.27 19.36
C ILE A 14 7.13 8.43 18.88
N SER A 15 6.23 9.01 18.07
CA SER A 15 5.07 8.28 17.52
C SER A 15 5.49 7.07 16.68
N MET A 16 6.57 7.21 15.89
CA MET A 16 7.11 6.11 15.10
C MET A 16 7.68 4.99 15.97
N ILE A 17 8.41 5.34 17.04
CA ILE A 17 8.94 4.35 18.00
C ILE A 17 7.80 3.64 18.73
N VAL A 18 6.80 4.38 19.22
CA VAL A 18 5.62 3.79 19.90
C VAL A 18 4.88 2.84 18.97
N GLY A 19 4.65 3.24 17.70
CA GLY A 19 4.04 2.39 16.70
C GLY A 19 4.84 1.12 16.43
N LEU A 20 6.16 1.23 16.30
CA LEU A 20 7.05 0.07 16.10
C LEU A 20 6.98 -0.91 17.28
N VAL A 21 7.06 -0.39 18.52
CA VAL A 21 6.96 -1.20 19.73
C VAL A 21 5.59 -1.90 19.81
N ALA A 22 4.50 -1.19 19.49
CA ALA A 22 3.16 -1.79 19.48
C ALA A 22 3.03 -2.92 18.46
N VAL A 23 3.62 -2.78 17.27
CA VAL A 23 3.64 -3.83 16.23
C VAL A 23 4.44 -5.05 16.74
N ILE A 24 5.65 -4.83 17.25
CA ILE A 24 6.48 -5.92 17.79
C ILE A 24 5.74 -6.64 18.94
N TYR A 25 5.16 -5.88 19.86
CA TYR A 25 4.37 -6.45 20.96
C TYR A 25 3.19 -7.28 20.45
N SER A 26 2.49 -6.82 19.40
CA SER A 26 1.37 -7.55 18.79
C SER A 26 1.81 -8.92 18.25
N PHE A 27 2.99 -9.00 17.62
CA PHE A 27 3.53 -10.28 17.15
C PHE A 27 3.94 -11.22 18.30
N ILE A 28 4.54 -10.67 19.37
CA ILE A 28 4.96 -11.46 20.54
C ILE A 28 3.75 -11.96 21.34
N ALA A 29 2.71 -11.13 21.47
CA ALA A 29 1.49 -11.46 22.22
C ALA A 29 0.54 -12.40 21.47
N THR A 30 0.81 -12.69 20.19
CA THR A 30 -0.02 -13.58 19.39
C THR A 30 0.24 -15.05 19.81
N PRO A 31 -0.83 -15.84 20.10
CA PRO A 31 -0.69 -17.23 20.51
C PRO A 31 -0.03 -18.05 19.39
N SER A 32 0.91 -18.92 19.76
CA SER A 32 1.64 -19.77 18.83
C SER A 32 1.02 -21.16 18.66
N SER A 33 0.21 -21.58 19.63
CA SER A 33 -0.40 -22.92 19.66
C SER A 33 -1.82 -22.90 20.21
N VAL A 34 -2.59 -23.96 19.90
CA VAL A 34 -3.94 -24.15 20.44
C VAL A 34 -3.92 -24.24 21.98
N ALA A 35 -2.81 -24.75 22.56
CA ALA A 35 -2.67 -24.81 24.02
C ALA A 35 -2.67 -23.44 24.68
N ASP A 36 -2.20 -22.39 23.99
CA ASP A 36 -2.18 -21.01 24.48
C ASP A 36 -3.59 -20.39 24.53
N LEU A 37 -4.59 -21.01 23.87
CA LEU A 37 -5.97 -20.53 23.82
C LEU A 37 -6.83 -21.02 25.02
N HIS A 38 -6.37 -22.01 25.78
CA HIS A 38 -7.15 -22.65 26.86
C HIS A 38 -7.39 -21.77 28.08
N HIS A 39 -6.97 -20.53 28.11
CA HIS A 39 -7.17 -19.62 29.23
C HIS A 39 -8.50 -18.83 29.20
N GLY A 40 -9.43 -19.14 28.27
CA GLY A 40 -10.65 -18.37 28.05
C GLY A 40 -11.93 -19.15 27.80
N GLY A 41 -12.42 -19.96 28.78
CA GLY A 41 -13.85 -20.35 28.88
C GLY A 41 -14.30 -21.60 28.14
N GLU A 42 -15.37 -22.21 28.66
CA GLU A 42 -15.97 -23.51 28.34
C GLU A 42 -16.47 -23.77 26.90
N ALA A 43 -16.21 -22.91 25.93
CA ALA A 43 -16.71 -23.05 24.56
C ALA A 43 -15.77 -23.82 23.60
N ALA A 44 -14.69 -24.43 24.10
CA ALA A 44 -13.61 -24.96 23.26
C ALA A 44 -13.58 -26.49 23.24
N HIS A 45 -14.66 -27.14 22.79
CA HIS A 45 -14.67 -28.60 22.65
C HIS A 45 -14.48 -29.11 21.21
N ASP A 46 -14.51 -28.21 20.19
CA ASP A 46 -14.28 -28.60 18.81
C ASP A 46 -12.84 -28.22 18.38
N PRO A 47 -11.95 -29.19 18.11
CA PRO A 47 -10.58 -28.95 17.66
C PRO A 47 -10.51 -28.09 16.40
N ALA A 48 -11.42 -28.29 15.44
CA ALA A 48 -11.48 -27.52 14.21
C ALA A 48 -11.80 -26.04 14.46
N HIS A 49 -12.67 -25.75 15.42
CA HIS A 49 -12.98 -24.38 15.82
C HIS A 49 -11.76 -23.68 16.45
N LEU A 50 -11.01 -24.39 17.28
CA LEU A 50 -9.80 -23.86 17.94
C LEU A 50 -8.69 -23.54 16.94
N GLU A 51 -8.47 -24.39 15.95
CA GLU A 51 -7.51 -24.12 14.87
C GLU A 51 -7.92 -22.89 14.07
N HIS A 52 -9.20 -22.75 13.74
CA HIS A 52 -9.69 -21.56 13.03
C HIS A 52 -9.49 -20.27 13.84
N VAL A 53 -9.76 -20.31 15.15
CA VAL A 53 -9.53 -19.16 16.05
C VAL A 53 -8.04 -18.82 16.13
N LEU A 54 -7.17 -19.84 16.21
CA LEU A 54 -5.73 -19.64 16.22
C LEU A 54 -5.24 -18.93 14.95
N HIS A 55 -5.62 -19.42 13.78
CA HIS A 55 -5.29 -18.78 12.50
C HIS A 55 -5.80 -17.35 12.41
N PHE A 56 -7.02 -17.09 12.89
CA PHE A 56 -7.58 -15.74 12.93
C PHE A 56 -6.75 -14.81 13.83
N LEU A 57 -6.34 -15.28 15.02
CA LEU A 57 -5.52 -14.48 15.93
C LEU A 57 -4.12 -14.23 15.37
N GLN A 58 -3.50 -15.21 14.75
CA GLN A 58 -2.20 -15.08 14.10
C GLN A 58 -2.19 -14.10 12.94
N ASN A 59 -3.32 -13.94 12.25
CA ASN A 59 -3.47 -12.97 11.17
C ASN A 59 -3.71 -11.52 11.65
N LYS A 60 -4.13 -11.30 12.90
CA LYS A 60 -4.45 -9.95 13.41
C LYS A 60 -3.32 -8.92 13.21
N PRO A 61 -2.07 -9.19 13.62
CA PRO A 61 -0.98 -8.22 13.45
C PRO A 61 -0.68 -7.93 11.98
N TRP A 62 -0.76 -8.96 11.12
CA TRP A 62 -0.57 -8.81 9.67
C TRP A 62 -1.68 -7.98 9.04
N ALA A 63 -2.94 -8.22 9.41
CA ALA A 63 -4.09 -7.45 8.94
C ALA A 63 -3.99 -5.98 9.36
N ALA A 64 -3.59 -5.70 10.59
CA ALA A 64 -3.39 -4.33 11.08
C ALA A 64 -2.31 -3.59 10.29
N LEU A 65 -1.17 -4.24 10.02
CA LEU A 65 -0.09 -3.69 9.19
C LEU A 65 -0.55 -3.46 7.75
N TYR A 66 -1.26 -4.44 7.16
CA TYR A 66 -1.78 -4.35 5.80
C TYR A 66 -2.74 -3.17 5.64
N VAL A 67 -3.72 -3.05 6.55
CA VAL A 67 -4.70 -1.95 6.53
C VAL A 67 -4.01 -0.60 6.68
N ALA A 68 -3.07 -0.47 7.62
CA ALA A 68 -2.35 0.78 7.83
C ALA A 68 -1.49 1.14 6.61
N ALA A 69 -0.73 0.19 6.05
CA ALA A 69 0.10 0.41 4.87
C ALA A 69 -0.75 0.80 3.65
N LEU A 70 -1.86 0.09 3.42
CA LEU A 70 -2.78 0.37 2.33
C LEU A 70 -3.43 1.74 2.49
N PHE A 71 -3.88 2.11 3.69
CA PHE A 71 -4.53 3.40 3.95
C PHE A 71 -3.63 4.58 3.56
N PHE A 72 -2.39 4.62 4.03
CA PHE A 72 -1.47 5.70 3.70
C PHE A 72 -1.00 5.67 2.23
N LEU A 73 -0.88 4.46 1.65
CA LEU A 73 -0.59 4.31 0.22
C LEU A 73 -1.71 4.90 -0.63
N LEU A 74 -2.98 4.59 -0.31
CA LEU A 74 -4.15 5.08 -1.04
C LEU A 74 -4.32 6.59 -0.91
N ILE A 75 -4.06 7.18 0.26
CA ILE A 75 -4.03 8.65 0.41
C ILE A 75 -3.01 9.26 -0.55
N SER A 76 -1.80 8.73 -0.55
CA SER A 76 -0.71 9.24 -1.39
C SER A 76 -1.01 9.05 -2.88
N LEU A 77 -1.59 7.91 -3.25
CA LEU A 77 -1.99 7.59 -4.62
C LEU A 77 -3.18 8.44 -5.08
N GLY A 78 -4.19 8.64 -4.23
CA GLY A 78 -5.35 9.49 -4.51
C GLY A 78 -4.93 10.95 -4.77
N VAL A 79 -3.99 11.47 -3.97
CA VAL A 79 -3.42 12.81 -4.20
C VAL A 79 -2.63 12.84 -5.51
N LEU A 80 -1.90 11.78 -5.87
CA LEU A 80 -1.19 11.69 -7.14
C LEU A 80 -2.14 11.68 -8.34
N ALA A 81 -3.25 10.92 -8.24
CA ALA A 81 -4.29 10.90 -9.26
C ALA A 81 -4.96 12.27 -9.40
N PHE A 82 -5.29 12.92 -8.28
CA PHE A 82 -5.86 14.26 -8.29
C PHE A 82 -4.90 15.30 -8.89
N TYR A 83 -3.60 15.18 -8.59
CA TYR A 83 -2.56 15.99 -9.24
C TYR A 83 -2.56 15.77 -10.76
N ALA A 84 -2.62 14.52 -11.22
CA ALA A 84 -2.65 14.18 -12.64
C ALA A 84 -3.90 14.73 -13.35
N ILE A 85 -5.07 14.63 -12.71
CA ILE A 85 -6.33 15.19 -13.24
C ILE A 85 -6.20 16.70 -13.44
N ASN A 86 -5.73 17.44 -12.43
CA ASN A 86 -5.58 18.89 -12.51
C ASN A 86 -4.54 19.30 -13.56
N ARG A 87 -3.47 18.56 -13.72
CA ARG A 87 -2.46 18.78 -14.78
C ARG A 87 -3.04 18.51 -16.17
N ALA A 88 -3.78 17.42 -16.34
CA ALA A 88 -4.40 17.04 -17.61
C ALA A 88 -5.56 18.00 -17.98
N ALA A 89 -6.32 18.47 -17.00
CA ALA A 89 -7.36 19.46 -17.19
C ALA A 89 -6.83 20.90 -17.35
N GLN A 90 -5.54 21.13 -17.17
CA GLN A 90 -4.92 22.47 -17.19
C GLN A 90 -5.63 23.45 -16.24
N ALA A 91 -6.02 22.97 -15.05
CA ALA A 91 -6.79 23.73 -14.07
C ALA A 91 -6.00 24.95 -13.56
N GLY A 92 -6.43 26.15 -13.90
CA GLY A 92 -5.71 27.40 -13.60
C GLY A 92 -5.58 27.73 -12.12
N TRP A 93 -6.43 27.16 -11.26
CA TRP A 93 -6.36 27.33 -9.80
C TRP A 93 -5.39 26.35 -9.11
N ALA A 94 -5.10 25.21 -9.73
CA ALA A 94 -4.36 24.12 -9.14
C ALA A 94 -2.85 24.35 -8.91
N PRO A 95 -2.13 25.24 -9.65
CA PRO A 95 -0.68 25.42 -9.47
C PRO A 95 -0.25 25.77 -8.05
N ILE A 96 -1.10 26.49 -7.30
CA ILE A 96 -0.84 26.86 -5.90
C ILE A 96 -0.73 25.61 -5.00
N LEU A 97 -1.51 24.57 -5.30
CA LEU A 97 -1.57 23.33 -4.52
C LEU A 97 -0.57 22.26 -4.99
N PHE A 98 0.03 22.38 -6.17
CA PHE A 98 0.90 21.34 -6.71
C PHE A 98 2.06 20.99 -5.78
N ARG A 99 2.66 21.96 -5.11
CA ARG A 99 3.77 21.71 -4.16
C ARG A 99 3.32 20.94 -2.92
N VAL A 100 2.11 21.19 -2.44
CA VAL A 100 1.52 20.47 -1.31
C VAL A 100 1.24 19.04 -1.73
N MET A 101 0.61 18.84 -2.90
CA MET A 101 0.34 17.50 -3.44
C MET A 101 1.64 16.71 -3.67
N GLU A 102 2.67 17.33 -4.24
CA GLU A 102 3.99 16.72 -4.41
C GLU A 102 4.64 16.33 -3.07
N GLY A 103 4.40 17.10 -2.01
CA GLY A 103 4.84 16.77 -0.65
C GLY A 103 4.15 15.52 -0.11
N ILE A 104 2.82 15.45 -0.21
CA ILE A 104 2.02 14.30 0.25
C ILE A 104 2.39 13.04 -0.53
N THR A 105 2.54 13.13 -1.86
CA THR A 105 2.95 12.00 -2.70
C THR A 105 4.39 11.56 -2.46
N GLY A 106 5.16 12.30 -1.66
CA GLY A 106 6.50 11.94 -1.22
C GLY A 106 6.57 10.61 -0.47
N TYR A 107 5.50 10.23 0.19
CA TYR A 107 5.37 8.94 0.88
C TYR A 107 5.24 7.75 -0.08
N LEU A 108 4.72 7.95 -1.30
CA LEU A 108 4.38 6.87 -2.22
C LEU A 108 5.50 5.83 -2.45
N PRO A 109 6.77 6.17 -2.69
CA PRO A 109 7.81 5.17 -2.89
C PRO A 109 8.05 4.30 -1.66
N VAL A 110 8.03 4.89 -0.47
CA VAL A 110 8.24 4.17 0.80
C VAL A 110 7.03 3.31 1.12
N GLY A 111 5.82 3.88 0.99
CA GLY A 111 4.57 3.16 1.21
C GLY A 111 4.40 1.98 0.24
N ALA A 112 4.74 2.16 -1.03
CA ALA A 112 4.70 1.12 -2.03
C ALA A 112 5.69 -0.02 -1.72
N LEU A 113 6.89 0.30 -1.24
CA LEU A 113 7.87 -0.71 -0.82
C LEU A 113 7.37 -1.52 0.37
N ILE A 114 6.86 -0.86 1.42
CA ILE A 114 6.30 -1.53 2.60
C ILE A 114 5.13 -2.43 2.19
N PHE A 115 4.21 -1.90 1.38
CA PHE A 115 3.06 -2.64 0.89
C PHE A 115 3.47 -3.86 0.06
N PHE A 116 4.43 -3.70 -0.85
CA PHE A 116 4.93 -4.80 -1.67
C PHE A 116 5.61 -5.90 -0.83
N ILE A 117 6.37 -5.53 0.21
CA ILE A 117 6.96 -6.51 1.14
C ILE A 117 5.84 -7.31 1.82
N LEU A 118 4.75 -6.67 2.27
CA LEU A 118 3.61 -7.38 2.87
C LEU A 118 2.95 -8.35 1.90
N LEU A 119 2.81 -7.98 0.61
CA LEU A 119 2.30 -8.88 -0.42
C LEU A 119 3.23 -10.08 -0.67
N VAL A 120 4.54 -9.85 -0.66
CA VAL A 120 5.53 -10.94 -0.79
C VAL A 120 5.46 -11.87 0.43
N CYS A 121 5.35 -11.35 1.65
CA CYS A 121 5.15 -12.16 2.86
C CYS A 121 3.89 -13.03 2.76
N SER A 122 2.79 -12.50 2.20
CA SER A 122 1.58 -13.28 1.93
C SER A 122 1.81 -14.37 0.88
N GLY A 123 2.53 -14.06 -0.19
CA GLY A 123 2.90 -15.02 -1.22
C GLY A 123 3.86 -16.13 -0.75
N LEU A 124 4.64 -15.88 0.31
CA LEU A 124 5.50 -16.86 0.99
C LEU A 124 4.77 -17.65 2.09
N HIS A 125 3.45 -17.50 2.21
CA HIS A 125 2.61 -18.16 3.23
C HIS A 125 3.01 -17.86 4.69
N LEU A 126 3.61 -16.68 4.94
CA LEU A 126 3.92 -16.22 6.29
C LEU A 126 2.68 -15.67 7.02
N ASN A 127 1.62 -15.43 6.28
CA ASN A 127 0.29 -15.04 6.77
C ASN A 127 -0.80 -15.60 5.85
N HIS A 128 -2.04 -15.62 6.34
CA HIS A 128 -3.21 -16.12 5.61
C HIS A 128 -4.20 -14.97 5.30
N LEU A 129 -3.69 -13.81 4.85
CA LEU A 129 -4.54 -12.67 4.51
C LEU A 129 -5.37 -12.90 3.24
N PHE A 130 -4.84 -13.65 2.30
CA PHE A 130 -5.47 -13.92 1.01
C PHE A 130 -5.81 -15.41 0.88
N ILE A 131 -7.08 -15.75 1.04
CA ILE A 131 -7.60 -17.13 1.00
C ILE A 131 -7.23 -17.84 -0.32
N TRP A 132 -7.24 -17.13 -1.45
CA TRP A 132 -6.89 -17.68 -2.75
C TRP A 132 -5.40 -18.02 -2.94
N MET A 133 -4.54 -17.63 -2.02
CA MET A 133 -3.12 -18.03 -1.99
C MET A 133 -2.91 -19.36 -1.26
N ASP A 134 -3.90 -19.85 -0.50
CA ASP A 134 -3.79 -21.11 0.23
C ASP A 134 -4.08 -22.30 -0.70
N PRO A 135 -3.09 -23.22 -0.94
CA PRO A 135 -3.28 -24.37 -1.81
C PRO A 135 -4.39 -25.32 -1.35
N GLN A 136 -4.62 -25.41 -0.03
CA GLN A 136 -5.67 -26.30 0.51
C GLN A 136 -7.06 -25.76 0.18
N VAL A 137 -7.28 -24.46 0.30
CA VAL A 137 -8.54 -23.82 -0.06
C VAL A 137 -8.77 -23.88 -1.58
N VAL A 138 -7.74 -23.61 -2.37
CA VAL A 138 -7.80 -23.68 -3.84
C VAL A 138 -8.17 -25.09 -4.31
N ALA A 139 -7.68 -26.15 -3.65
CA ALA A 139 -8.00 -27.53 -4.03
C ALA A 139 -9.47 -27.90 -3.85
N HIS A 140 -10.22 -27.22 -2.98
CA HIS A 140 -11.61 -27.52 -2.65
C HIS A 140 -12.62 -26.50 -3.20
N ASP A 141 -12.16 -25.34 -3.68
CA ASP A 141 -13.05 -24.27 -4.22
C ASP A 141 -12.97 -24.20 -5.74
N THR A 142 -14.03 -24.68 -6.39
CA THR A 142 -14.16 -24.69 -7.85
C THR A 142 -14.18 -23.30 -8.49
N ILE A 143 -14.63 -22.26 -7.74
CA ILE A 143 -14.67 -20.87 -8.22
C ILE A 143 -13.26 -20.31 -8.30
N ILE A 144 -12.44 -20.56 -7.27
CA ILE A 144 -11.05 -20.14 -7.23
C ILE A 144 -10.24 -20.90 -8.29
N GLN A 145 -10.47 -22.22 -8.44
CA GLN A 145 -9.81 -23.03 -9.47
C GLN A 145 -10.04 -22.47 -10.88
N GLY A 146 -11.27 -22.04 -11.20
CA GLY A 146 -11.59 -21.42 -12.48
C GLY A 146 -10.85 -20.10 -12.75
N LYS A 147 -10.27 -19.48 -11.72
CA LYS A 147 -9.54 -18.19 -11.80
C LYS A 147 -8.02 -18.32 -11.64
N THR A 148 -7.48 -19.52 -11.52
CA THR A 148 -6.04 -19.77 -11.29
C THR A 148 -5.14 -19.21 -12.40
N GLY A 149 -5.64 -19.08 -13.62
CA GLY A 149 -4.91 -18.43 -14.72
C GLY A 149 -4.59 -16.95 -14.43
N TYR A 150 -5.48 -16.27 -13.69
CA TYR A 150 -5.31 -14.86 -13.31
C TYR A 150 -4.86 -14.71 -11.86
N LEU A 151 -5.43 -15.49 -10.94
CA LEU A 151 -5.14 -15.47 -9.49
C LEU A 151 -4.08 -16.53 -9.15
N ASN A 152 -2.86 -16.30 -9.60
CA ASN A 152 -1.69 -17.07 -9.15
C ASN A 152 -0.66 -16.13 -8.52
N VAL A 153 0.05 -16.59 -7.50
CA VAL A 153 0.97 -15.78 -6.69
C VAL A 153 2.03 -15.07 -7.54
N PRO A 154 2.77 -15.74 -8.45
CA PRO A 154 3.79 -15.07 -9.26
C PRO A 154 3.21 -13.96 -10.14
N MET A 155 2.11 -14.23 -10.84
CA MET A 155 1.50 -13.24 -11.74
C MET A 155 0.90 -12.06 -10.98
N PHE A 156 0.32 -12.32 -9.79
CA PHE A 156 -0.17 -11.28 -8.90
C PHE A 156 0.95 -10.35 -8.43
N LEU A 157 2.08 -10.89 -7.97
CA LEU A 157 3.22 -10.09 -7.52
C LEU A 157 3.85 -9.30 -8.66
N VAL A 158 3.96 -9.88 -9.87
CA VAL A 158 4.44 -9.16 -11.05
C VAL A 158 3.53 -7.99 -11.39
N ARG A 159 2.20 -8.19 -11.42
CA ARG A 159 1.24 -7.10 -11.67
C ARG A 159 1.34 -6.02 -10.61
N ALA A 160 1.35 -6.39 -9.33
CA ALA A 160 1.52 -5.45 -8.23
C ALA A 160 2.82 -4.63 -8.38
N ALA A 161 3.95 -5.28 -8.71
CA ALA A 161 5.21 -4.59 -8.95
C ALA A 161 5.11 -3.60 -10.11
N VAL A 162 4.52 -4.00 -11.24
CA VAL A 162 4.35 -3.12 -12.42
C VAL A 162 3.52 -1.89 -12.08
N TYR A 163 2.41 -2.07 -11.34
CA TYR A 163 1.54 -0.95 -10.95
C TYR A 163 2.23 0.01 -9.98
N LEU A 164 2.83 -0.52 -8.93
CA LEU A 164 3.55 0.29 -7.95
C LEU A 164 4.72 1.05 -8.58
N LEU A 165 5.51 0.39 -9.43
CA LEU A 165 6.60 1.02 -10.16
C LEU A 165 6.12 2.09 -11.14
N GLY A 166 5.01 1.85 -11.85
CA GLY A 166 4.40 2.83 -12.74
C GLY A 166 3.95 4.09 -12.01
N TRP A 167 3.32 3.94 -10.83
CA TRP A 167 2.90 5.08 -10.00
C TRP A 167 4.11 5.85 -9.46
N ILE A 168 5.15 5.16 -8.99
CA ILE A 168 6.40 5.78 -8.53
C ILE A 168 7.11 6.52 -9.67
N ALA A 169 7.19 5.90 -10.85
CA ALA A 169 7.84 6.49 -12.02
C ALA A 169 7.13 7.79 -12.44
N TYR A 170 5.81 7.77 -12.55
CA TYR A 170 5.04 8.98 -12.85
C TYR A 170 5.28 10.08 -11.82
N ARG A 171 5.19 9.77 -10.54
CA ARG A 171 5.47 10.72 -9.44
C ARG A 171 6.86 11.35 -9.59
N GLN A 172 7.89 10.56 -9.88
CA GLN A 172 9.26 11.06 -10.02
C GLN A 172 9.43 11.93 -11.26
N ILE A 173 8.86 11.52 -12.40
CA ILE A 173 8.90 12.28 -13.66
C ILE A 173 8.23 13.64 -13.47
N THR A 174 7.03 13.67 -12.91
CA THR A 174 6.28 14.92 -12.72
C THR A 174 6.95 15.83 -11.71
N ARG A 175 7.54 15.29 -10.64
CA ARG A 175 8.33 16.08 -9.69
C ARG A 175 9.53 16.73 -10.36
N LYS A 176 10.26 15.97 -11.20
CA LYS A 176 11.40 16.52 -11.97
C LYS A 176 10.96 17.63 -12.92
N LEU A 177 9.87 17.42 -13.65
CA LEU A 177 9.32 18.43 -14.57
C LEU A 177 8.82 19.67 -13.83
N SER A 178 8.22 19.51 -12.66
CA SER A 178 7.77 20.62 -11.82
C SER A 178 8.95 21.48 -11.34
N LEU A 179 10.05 20.87 -10.91
CA LEU A 179 11.28 21.58 -10.54
C LEU A 179 11.95 22.27 -11.73
N GLN A 180 11.92 21.63 -12.89
CA GLN A 180 12.42 22.26 -14.14
C GLN A 180 11.60 23.50 -14.52
N GLN A 181 10.28 23.45 -14.31
CA GLN A 181 9.40 24.58 -14.61
C GLN A 181 9.72 25.84 -13.79
N ASP A 182 10.21 25.68 -12.55
CA ASP A 182 10.54 26.80 -11.67
C ASP A 182 11.67 27.70 -12.24
N VAL A 183 12.55 27.12 -13.04
CA VAL A 183 13.73 27.81 -13.62
C VAL A 183 13.63 27.96 -15.14
N ALA A 184 12.61 27.39 -15.76
CA ALA A 184 12.44 27.44 -17.21
C ALA A 184 11.89 28.80 -17.66
N THR A 185 12.39 29.29 -18.77
CA THR A 185 11.88 30.47 -19.47
C THR A 185 10.82 30.13 -20.52
N ASP A 186 10.64 28.82 -20.79
CA ASP A 186 9.70 28.30 -21.76
C ASP A 186 8.64 27.36 -21.12
N ASN A 187 7.60 27.03 -21.88
CA ASN A 187 6.50 26.17 -21.42
C ASN A 187 6.75 24.66 -21.69
N ARG A 188 7.96 24.26 -22.14
CA ARG A 188 8.23 22.85 -22.48
C ARG A 188 8.06 21.88 -21.31
N PRO A 189 8.53 22.17 -20.06
CA PRO A 189 8.30 21.27 -18.94
C PRO A 189 6.80 21.14 -18.61
N PHE A 190 6.02 22.21 -18.71
CA PHE A 190 4.57 22.20 -18.51
C PHE A 190 3.87 21.29 -19.53
N ILE A 191 4.16 21.44 -20.82
CA ILE A 191 3.57 20.60 -21.88
C ILE A 191 3.95 19.13 -21.70
N LYS A 192 5.20 18.84 -21.31
CA LYS A 192 5.63 17.47 -21.00
C LYS A 192 4.86 16.90 -19.80
N ALA A 193 4.72 17.69 -18.73
CA ALA A 193 3.96 17.25 -17.54
C ALA A 193 2.50 16.98 -17.88
N PHE A 194 1.86 17.79 -18.72
CA PHE A 194 0.51 17.56 -19.24
C PHE A 194 0.41 16.20 -19.97
N LYS A 195 1.31 15.92 -20.92
CA LYS A 195 1.31 14.67 -21.69
C LYS A 195 1.52 13.45 -20.78
N TRP A 196 2.46 13.52 -19.85
CA TRP A 196 2.69 12.45 -18.86
C TRP A 196 1.49 12.24 -17.94
N SER A 197 0.79 13.31 -17.55
CA SER A 197 -0.40 13.22 -16.71
C SER A 197 -1.57 12.56 -17.45
N ALA A 198 -1.79 12.91 -18.71
CA ALA A 198 -2.82 12.26 -19.53
C ALA A 198 -2.55 10.76 -19.73
N GLY A 199 -1.29 10.39 -20.04
CA GLY A 199 -0.91 8.97 -20.15
C GLY A 199 -1.02 8.22 -18.82
N PHE A 200 -0.64 8.85 -17.73
CA PHE A 200 -0.76 8.26 -16.39
C PHE A 200 -2.21 7.99 -16.01
N LEU A 201 -3.15 8.87 -16.33
CA LEU A 201 -4.57 8.64 -16.00
C LEU A 201 -5.11 7.39 -16.67
N VAL A 202 -4.72 7.10 -17.92
CA VAL A 202 -5.10 5.85 -18.58
C VAL A 202 -4.49 4.65 -17.85
N PHE A 203 -3.19 4.70 -17.52
CA PHE A 203 -2.52 3.65 -16.76
C PHE A 203 -3.16 3.47 -15.37
N PHE A 204 -3.48 4.57 -14.68
CA PHE A 204 -4.11 4.56 -13.37
C PHE A 204 -5.47 3.87 -13.40
N LEU A 205 -6.35 4.23 -14.36
CA LEU A 205 -7.66 3.59 -14.51
C LEU A 205 -7.55 2.09 -14.74
N VAL A 206 -6.61 1.65 -15.57
CA VAL A 206 -6.38 0.21 -15.80
C VAL A 206 -5.86 -0.46 -14.53
N SER A 207 -4.89 0.14 -13.83
CA SER A 207 -4.29 -0.45 -12.63
C SER A 207 -5.25 -0.53 -11.43
N GLU A 208 -6.22 0.37 -11.34
CA GLU A 208 -7.25 0.36 -10.27
C GLU A 208 -8.45 -0.54 -10.59
N SER A 209 -8.70 -0.83 -11.87
CA SER A 209 -9.83 -1.67 -12.30
C SER A 209 -9.52 -3.17 -12.32
N MET A 210 -8.26 -3.56 -12.18
CA MET A 210 -7.76 -4.94 -12.22
C MET A 210 -7.43 -5.50 -10.84
#